data_8b66283c234341e7169b5313cd4d671b
#
_entry.id   8b66283c234341e7169b5313cd4d671b
#
_cell.length_a   1.000
_cell.length_b   1.000
_cell.length_c   1.000
_cell.angle_alpha   90.00
_cell.angle_beta   90.00
_cell.angle_gamma   90.00
#
_symmetry.space_group_name_H-M   'P 1'
#
loop_
_entity.id
_entity.type
_entity.pdbx_description
1 polymer ?
#
loop_
_entity_poly.entity_id
_entity_poly.type
_entity_poly.pdbx_seq_one_letter_code
_entity_poly.pdbx_strand_id
1 'polypeptide(L)'
;GGNGTEVARQASDIVLADDNFNTIAAAIKEGRGIYENILKVIHFLLSSNIGEILVIFLAVVMGFSVPLIPVQLLWVNLVTDSLPAVALGVDTVDKNIMEGRRGEEGMWNRIILEGIMIGSLALLAFAIGKVCYGDLTVGRTMSFCTLSISQLVHAFNMRSRRSLLYVNIFDNVYLIGALILGIFLQWLVVEPEFMNSIFGTSALRMSQWLWVMGLSLVPLAVCEAEKRL
;
A
#
# COMPACT_ATOMS: atom_id res chain seq x y z
N GLY A 1 39.05 14.03 -7.53
CA GLY A 1 39.01 12.98 -6.52
C GLY A 1 39.58 13.42 -5.19
N GLY A 2 39.73 12.50 -4.23
CA GLY A 2 40.20 12.77 -2.87
C GLY A 2 41.58 13.38 -2.79
N ASN A 3 42.45 13.05 -3.76
CA ASN A 3 43.81 13.59 -3.90
C ASN A 3 43.88 14.87 -4.75
N GLY A 4 42.76 15.44 -5.16
CA GLY A 4 42.70 16.70 -5.89
C GLY A 4 43.15 17.90 -5.04
N THR A 5 43.52 19.01 -5.74
CA THR A 5 43.82 20.28 -5.04
C THR A 5 42.59 20.78 -4.28
N GLU A 6 42.80 21.53 -3.20
CA GLU A 6 41.74 22.10 -2.37
C GLU A 6 40.74 22.92 -3.23
N VAL A 7 41.25 23.70 -4.17
CA VAL A 7 40.42 24.51 -5.10
C VAL A 7 39.57 23.63 -5.99
N ALA A 8 40.09 22.52 -6.51
CA ALA A 8 39.35 21.60 -7.36
C ALA A 8 38.28 20.86 -6.54
N ARG A 9 38.54 20.53 -5.30
CA ARG A 9 37.56 19.88 -4.40
C ARG A 9 36.44 20.84 -4.02
N GLN A 10 36.75 22.10 -3.74
CA GLN A 10 35.74 23.12 -3.42
C GLN A 10 34.86 23.51 -4.63
N ALA A 11 35.41 23.41 -5.84
CA ALA A 11 34.66 23.71 -7.08
C ALA A 11 33.84 22.54 -7.62
N SER A 12 33.97 21.37 -7.01
CA SER A 12 33.23 20.17 -7.46
C SER A 12 31.97 19.90 -6.63
N ASP A 13 30.89 19.47 -7.28
CA ASP A 13 29.65 19.07 -6.59
C ASP A 13 29.78 17.72 -5.85
N ILE A 14 30.71 16.86 -6.31
CA ILE A 14 30.96 15.54 -5.71
C ILE A 14 32.48 15.31 -5.63
N VAL A 15 32.95 14.87 -4.47
CA VAL A 15 34.36 14.47 -4.25
C VAL A 15 34.41 12.97 -3.98
N LEU A 16 35.17 12.24 -4.82
CA LEU A 16 35.43 10.82 -4.63
C LEU A 16 36.54 10.60 -3.61
N ALA A 17 36.21 10.03 -2.47
CA ALA A 17 37.16 9.75 -1.42
C ALA A 17 38.18 8.66 -1.80
N ASP A 18 37.78 7.72 -2.61
CA ASP A 18 38.56 6.56 -3.07
C ASP A 18 39.21 6.75 -4.46
N ASP A 19 39.00 7.90 -5.10
CA ASP A 19 39.44 8.23 -6.46
C ASP A 19 39.00 7.17 -7.54
N ASN A 20 37.96 6.38 -7.23
CA ASN A 20 37.51 5.30 -8.09
C ASN A 20 36.24 5.72 -8.83
N PHE A 21 36.31 5.75 -10.17
CA PHE A 21 35.18 6.12 -11.01
C PHE A 21 33.99 5.13 -10.91
N ASN A 22 34.25 3.85 -10.60
CA ASN A 22 33.18 2.86 -10.40
C ASN A 22 32.27 3.20 -9.23
N THR A 23 32.75 3.95 -8.24
CA THR A 23 31.94 4.43 -7.11
C THR A 23 30.86 5.39 -7.55
N ILE A 24 31.08 6.19 -8.63
CA ILE A 24 30.02 7.03 -9.22
C ILE A 24 28.90 6.16 -9.79
N ALA A 25 29.25 5.13 -10.56
CA ALA A 25 28.26 4.22 -11.14
C ALA A 25 27.44 3.50 -10.06
N ALA A 26 28.10 3.06 -8.98
CA ALA A 26 27.42 2.45 -7.84
C ALA A 26 26.48 3.44 -7.12
N ALA A 27 26.93 4.69 -6.88
CA ALA A 27 26.11 5.73 -6.27
C ALA A 27 24.90 6.09 -7.11
N ILE A 28 25.06 6.18 -8.45
CA ILE A 28 23.93 6.43 -9.37
C ILE A 28 22.93 5.28 -9.32
N LYS A 29 23.39 4.03 -9.29
CA LYS A 29 22.54 2.86 -9.21
C LYS A 29 21.72 2.85 -7.90
N GLU A 30 22.38 3.11 -6.78
CA GLU A 30 21.73 3.22 -5.48
C GLU A 30 20.74 4.37 -5.43
N GLY A 31 21.12 5.56 -5.89
CA GLY A 31 20.23 6.72 -5.97
C GLY A 31 18.98 6.48 -6.83
N ARG A 32 19.10 5.75 -7.94
CA ARG A 32 17.95 5.34 -8.75
C ARG A 32 17.06 4.35 -8.01
N GLY A 33 17.64 3.41 -7.26
CA GLY A 33 16.89 2.47 -6.44
C GLY A 33 16.07 3.15 -5.36
N ILE A 34 16.68 4.08 -4.63
CA ILE A 34 16.00 4.89 -3.61
C ILE A 34 14.85 5.69 -4.24
N TYR A 35 15.09 6.33 -5.38
CA TYR A 35 14.05 7.09 -6.08
C TYR A 35 12.86 6.22 -6.49
N GLU A 36 13.09 5.02 -7.04
CA GLU A 36 12.02 4.10 -7.39
C GLU A 36 11.25 3.61 -6.17
N ASN A 37 11.93 3.35 -5.05
CA ASN A 37 11.24 2.97 -3.83
C ASN A 37 10.38 4.11 -3.28
N ILE A 38 10.85 5.36 -3.36
CA ILE A 38 10.04 6.54 -3.03
C ILE A 38 8.79 6.61 -3.91
N LEU A 39 8.91 6.38 -5.22
CA LEU A 39 7.75 6.36 -6.13
C LEU A 39 6.76 5.24 -5.79
N LYS A 40 7.23 4.05 -5.41
CA LYS A 40 6.36 2.95 -4.93
C LYS A 40 5.57 3.35 -3.69
N VAL A 41 6.22 3.99 -2.71
CA VAL A 41 5.59 4.47 -1.47
C VAL A 41 4.55 5.55 -1.78
N ILE A 42 4.90 6.52 -2.62
CA ILE A 42 3.97 7.59 -3.03
C ILE A 42 2.75 6.99 -3.74
N HIS A 43 2.96 6.08 -4.68
CA HIS A 43 1.88 5.41 -5.39
C HIS A 43 0.96 4.67 -4.42
N PHE A 44 1.52 3.87 -3.53
CA PHE A 44 0.79 3.11 -2.51
C PHE A 44 -0.05 4.03 -1.63
N LEU A 45 0.56 5.04 -1.00
CA LEU A 45 -0.12 5.93 -0.06
C LEU A 45 -1.20 6.78 -0.75
N LEU A 46 -0.96 7.27 -1.97
CA LEU A 46 -1.95 8.08 -2.67
C LEU A 46 -3.14 7.23 -3.13
N SER A 47 -2.93 6.02 -3.66
CA SER A 47 -4.03 5.13 -4.04
C SER A 47 -4.88 4.71 -2.83
N SER A 48 -4.25 4.42 -1.69
CA SER A 48 -4.91 4.14 -0.42
C SER A 48 -5.78 5.30 0.04
N ASN A 49 -5.22 6.51 0.13
CA ASN A 49 -5.96 7.70 0.57
C ASN A 49 -7.11 8.08 -0.38
N ILE A 50 -6.93 7.91 -1.69
CA ILE A 50 -8.03 8.09 -2.66
C ILE A 50 -9.16 7.08 -2.37
N GLY A 51 -8.81 5.82 -2.09
CA GLY A 51 -9.79 4.79 -1.70
C GLY A 51 -10.59 5.18 -0.45
N GLU A 52 -9.92 5.70 0.59
CA GLU A 52 -10.55 6.18 1.82
C GLU A 52 -11.50 7.35 1.59
N ILE A 53 -11.08 8.33 0.81
CA ILE A 53 -11.93 9.48 0.48
C ILE A 53 -13.14 9.03 -0.32
N LEU A 54 -12.94 8.16 -1.31
CA LEU A 54 -14.00 7.70 -2.19
C LEU A 54 -15.04 6.85 -1.48
N VAL A 55 -14.65 5.95 -0.57
CA VAL A 55 -15.62 5.13 0.17
C VAL A 55 -16.57 6.01 0.99
N ILE A 56 -16.07 7.07 1.62
CA ILE A 56 -16.90 8.01 2.39
C ILE A 56 -17.74 8.86 1.46
N PHE A 57 -17.12 9.44 0.42
CA PHE A 57 -17.81 10.33 -0.53
C PHE A 57 -18.94 9.60 -1.25
N LEU A 58 -18.69 8.41 -1.79
CA LEU A 58 -19.71 7.63 -2.49
C LEU A 58 -20.84 7.21 -1.55
N ALA A 59 -20.52 6.81 -0.31
CA ALA A 59 -21.55 6.47 0.66
C ALA A 59 -22.49 7.64 0.95
N VAL A 60 -21.93 8.84 1.12
CA VAL A 60 -22.73 10.06 1.37
C VAL A 60 -23.59 10.40 0.15
N VAL A 61 -23.03 10.37 -1.06
CA VAL A 61 -23.76 10.65 -2.30
C VAL A 61 -24.90 9.65 -2.52
N MET A 62 -24.69 8.37 -2.17
CA MET A 62 -25.71 7.32 -2.27
C MET A 62 -26.72 7.34 -1.12
N GLY A 63 -26.62 8.28 -0.17
CA GLY A 63 -27.51 8.36 0.99
C GLY A 63 -27.29 7.27 2.03
N PHE A 64 -26.14 6.60 2.01
CA PHE A 64 -25.77 5.65 3.05
C PHE A 64 -25.25 6.35 4.30
N SER A 65 -25.32 5.67 5.44
CA SER A 65 -24.61 6.09 6.65
C SER A 65 -23.11 6.02 6.42
N VAL A 66 -22.33 6.86 7.10
CA VAL A 66 -20.87 6.89 6.98
C VAL A 66 -20.27 5.49 7.27
N PRO A 67 -19.53 4.91 6.31
CA PRO A 67 -19.03 3.54 6.43
C PRO A 67 -17.80 3.39 7.32
N LEU A 68 -17.07 4.48 7.57
CA LEU A 68 -15.85 4.52 8.37
C LEU A 68 -15.92 5.67 9.37
N ILE A 69 -15.61 5.41 10.62
CA ILE A 69 -15.52 6.45 11.65
C ILE A 69 -14.07 6.97 11.79
N PRO A 70 -13.86 8.18 12.35
CA PRO A 70 -12.53 8.80 12.37
C PRO A 70 -11.42 7.97 13.01
N VAL A 71 -11.71 7.21 14.07
CA VAL A 71 -10.72 6.36 14.72
C VAL A 71 -10.26 5.21 13.82
N GLN A 72 -11.15 4.67 12.99
CA GLN A 72 -10.81 3.63 12.01
C GLN A 72 -9.90 4.17 10.91
N LEU A 73 -10.19 5.38 10.38
CA LEU A 73 -9.31 6.05 9.41
C LEU A 73 -7.94 6.36 10.00
N LEU A 74 -7.90 6.85 11.24
CA LEU A 74 -6.63 7.08 11.93
C LEU A 74 -5.83 5.78 12.07
N TRP A 75 -6.48 4.67 12.39
CA TRP A 75 -5.85 3.36 12.49
C TRP A 75 -5.28 2.90 11.13
N VAL A 76 -6.05 3.02 10.06
CA VAL A 76 -5.60 2.66 8.72
C VAL A 76 -4.35 3.45 8.35
N ASN A 77 -4.40 4.76 8.41
CA ASN A 77 -3.29 5.63 8.01
C ASN A 77 -2.05 5.48 8.90
N LEU A 78 -2.23 5.31 10.21
CA LEU A 78 -1.11 5.26 11.15
C LEU A 78 -0.50 3.86 11.27
N VAL A 79 -1.30 2.80 11.19
CA VAL A 79 -0.84 1.44 11.47
C VAL A 79 -0.77 0.63 10.18
N THR A 80 -1.90 0.45 9.49
CA THR A 80 -1.95 -0.48 8.35
C THR A 80 -1.25 0.04 7.11
N ASP A 81 -1.22 1.35 6.86
CA ASP A 81 -0.51 1.95 5.72
C ASP A 81 0.97 2.17 6.00
N SER A 82 1.34 2.52 7.24
CA SER A 82 2.74 2.77 7.57
C SER A 82 3.61 1.52 7.46
N LEU A 83 3.10 0.34 7.82
CA LEU A 83 3.86 -0.90 7.77
C LEU A 83 4.34 -1.26 6.35
N PRO A 84 3.44 -1.35 5.33
CA PRO A 84 3.89 -1.62 3.97
C PRO A 84 4.63 -0.44 3.35
N ALA A 85 4.32 0.82 3.69
CA ALA A 85 5.05 1.98 3.20
C ALA A 85 6.54 1.91 3.57
N VAL A 86 6.86 1.60 4.84
CA VAL A 86 8.25 1.41 5.29
C VAL A 86 8.88 0.22 4.57
N ALA A 87 8.16 -0.90 4.43
CA ALA A 87 8.67 -2.09 3.76
C ALA A 87 8.98 -1.86 2.27
N LEU A 88 8.16 -1.06 1.58
CA LEU A 88 8.40 -0.64 0.19
C LEU A 88 9.58 0.34 0.08
N GLY A 89 9.75 1.22 1.06
CA GLY A 89 10.85 2.19 1.11
C GLY A 89 12.23 1.55 1.20
N VAL A 90 12.32 0.35 1.79
CA VAL A 90 13.57 -0.43 1.94
C VAL A 90 13.62 -1.63 0.98
N ASP A 91 12.79 -1.65 -0.06
CA ASP A 91 12.75 -2.75 -1.04
C ASP A 91 14.08 -2.87 -1.81
N THR A 92 14.41 -4.07 -2.23
CA THR A 92 15.64 -4.35 -2.97
C THR A 92 15.63 -3.67 -4.34
N VAL A 93 16.77 -3.11 -4.72
CA VAL A 93 16.95 -2.43 -6.01
C VAL A 93 16.89 -3.46 -7.15
N ASP A 94 16.09 -3.17 -8.19
CA ASP A 94 16.03 -4.02 -9.39
C ASP A 94 17.41 -4.09 -10.07
N LYS A 95 17.81 -5.29 -10.49
CA LYS A 95 19.10 -5.52 -11.17
C LYS A 95 19.24 -4.70 -12.44
N ASN A 96 18.12 -4.45 -13.13
CA ASN A 96 18.05 -3.75 -14.42
C ASN A 96 17.73 -2.25 -14.29
N ILE A 97 17.88 -1.68 -13.10
CA ILE A 97 17.50 -0.29 -12.82
C ILE A 97 18.24 0.74 -13.68
N MET A 98 19.42 0.38 -14.20
CA MET A 98 20.21 1.24 -15.08
C MET A 98 19.69 1.26 -16.52
N GLU A 99 18.93 0.26 -16.94
CA GLU A 99 18.42 0.09 -18.32
C GLU A 99 17.01 0.66 -18.50
N GLY A 100 16.26 0.84 -17.39
CA GLY A 100 14.86 1.25 -17.40
C GLY A 100 14.66 2.77 -17.52
N ARG A 101 13.56 3.18 -18.18
CA ARG A 101 13.03 4.55 -18.08
C ARG A 101 12.44 4.78 -16.70
N ARG A 102 12.55 6.02 -16.18
CA ARG A 102 11.94 6.42 -14.89
C ARG A 102 10.43 6.19 -14.92
N GLY A 103 9.93 5.53 -13.87
CA GLY A 103 8.59 4.99 -13.79
C GLY A 103 7.42 5.94 -13.59
N GLU A 104 7.47 7.18 -14.05
CA GLU A 104 6.41 8.18 -13.83
C GLU A 104 5.28 8.12 -14.87
N GLU A 105 5.54 7.54 -16.07
CA GLU A 105 4.53 7.47 -17.13
C GLU A 105 3.33 6.61 -16.71
N GLY A 106 2.15 7.23 -16.70
CA GLY A 106 0.89 6.56 -16.35
C GLY A 106 0.64 6.30 -14.86
N MET A 107 1.55 6.67 -13.97
CA MET A 107 1.42 6.45 -12.53
C MET A 107 0.15 7.10 -11.96
N TRP A 108 -0.17 8.34 -12.34
CA TRP A 108 -1.34 9.06 -11.86
C TRP A 108 -2.66 8.38 -12.21
N ASN A 109 -2.78 7.86 -13.45
CA ASN A 109 -3.97 7.14 -13.87
C ASN A 109 -4.16 5.86 -13.07
N ARG A 110 -3.06 5.15 -12.78
CA ARG A 110 -3.09 3.95 -11.94
C ARG A 110 -3.48 4.26 -10.50
N ILE A 111 -2.88 5.28 -9.88
CA ILE A 111 -3.24 5.74 -8.54
C ILE A 111 -4.75 5.97 -8.43
N ILE A 112 -5.34 6.69 -9.40
CA ILE A 112 -6.77 6.98 -9.41
C ILE A 112 -7.61 5.71 -9.58
N LEU A 113 -7.27 4.86 -10.55
CA LEU A 113 -8.03 3.63 -10.83
C LEU A 113 -7.97 2.64 -9.66
N GLU A 114 -6.79 2.46 -9.08
CA GLU A 114 -6.57 1.59 -7.93
C GLU A 114 -7.30 2.12 -6.69
N GLY A 115 -7.26 3.43 -6.44
CA GLY A 115 -8.02 4.07 -5.38
C GLY A 115 -9.54 3.91 -5.56
N ILE A 116 -10.06 4.09 -6.79
CA ILE A 116 -11.47 3.84 -7.11
C ILE A 116 -11.83 2.38 -6.84
N MET A 117 -10.99 1.45 -7.25
CA MET A 117 -11.19 0.03 -7.02
C MET A 117 -11.27 -0.29 -5.52
N ILE A 118 -10.27 0.11 -4.74
CA ILE A 118 -10.20 -0.15 -3.29
C ILE A 118 -11.40 0.48 -2.58
N GLY A 119 -11.71 1.75 -2.85
CA GLY A 119 -12.84 2.44 -2.24
C GLY A 119 -14.19 1.80 -2.59
N SER A 120 -14.37 1.35 -3.84
CA SER A 120 -15.59 0.66 -4.29
C SER A 120 -15.76 -0.70 -3.60
N LEU A 121 -14.69 -1.47 -3.41
CA LEU A 121 -14.71 -2.74 -2.71
C LEU A 121 -15.04 -2.57 -1.22
N ALA A 122 -14.48 -1.55 -0.57
CA ALA A 122 -14.80 -1.22 0.81
C ALA A 122 -16.26 -0.77 0.96
N LEU A 123 -16.80 0.00 0.00
CA LEU A 123 -18.21 0.38 -0.02
C LEU A 123 -19.12 -0.82 -0.27
N LEU A 124 -18.74 -1.75 -1.13
CA LEU A 124 -19.47 -2.98 -1.37
C LEU A 124 -19.52 -3.85 -0.10
N ALA A 125 -18.39 -3.98 0.61
CA ALA A 125 -18.35 -4.67 1.91
C ALA A 125 -19.28 -4.03 2.94
N PHE A 126 -19.33 -2.69 3.00
CA PHE A 126 -20.28 -1.96 3.82
C PHE A 126 -21.74 -2.29 3.46
N ALA A 127 -22.06 -2.24 2.17
CA ALA A 127 -23.41 -2.52 1.67
C ALA A 127 -23.83 -3.97 2.00
N ILE A 128 -22.96 -4.95 1.81
CA ILE A 128 -23.22 -6.36 2.16
C ILE A 128 -23.50 -6.46 3.67
N GLY A 129 -22.66 -5.87 4.53
CA GLY A 129 -22.85 -5.91 5.98
C GLY A 129 -24.17 -5.28 6.40
N LYS A 130 -24.49 -4.10 5.87
CA LYS A 130 -25.73 -3.37 6.21
C LYS A 130 -26.99 -4.02 5.65
N VAL A 131 -26.95 -4.45 4.39
CA VAL A 131 -28.17 -4.95 3.70
C VAL A 131 -28.40 -6.43 3.95
N CYS A 132 -27.36 -7.27 3.81
CA CYS A 132 -27.53 -8.72 3.93
C CYS A 132 -27.57 -9.19 5.39
N TYR A 133 -26.87 -8.50 6.28
CA TYR A 133 -26.83 -8.86 7.71
C TYR A 133 -27.66 -7.93 8.59
N GLY A 134 -28.20 -6.83 8.05
CA GLY A 134 -29.12 -5.93 8.73
C GLY A 134 -28.51 -5.08 9.85
N ASP A 135 -27.18 -5.01 9.96
CA ASP A 135 -26.47 -4.33 11.05
C ASP A 135 -25.48 -3.30 10.49
N LEU A 136 -25.64 -2.05 10.95
CA LEU A 136 -24.77 -0.94 10.54
C LEU A 136 -23.34 -1.12 11.06
N THR A 137 -23.17 -1.66 12.28
CA THR A 137 -21.85 -1.85 12.90
C THR A 137 -21.10 -2.97 12.16
N VAL A 138 -21.79 -4.06 11.80
CA VAL A 138 -21.23 -5.11 10.95
C VAL A 138 -20.81 -4.54 9.61
N GLY A 139 -21.63 -3.71 8.96
CA GLY A 139 -21.30 -3.06 7.69
C GLY A 139 -20.04 -2.20 7.80
N ARG A 140 -19.92 -1.37 8.84
CA ARG A 140 -18.73 -0.55 9.13
C ARG A 140 -17.49 -1.43 9.36
N THR A 141 -17.63 -2.48 10.17
CA THR A 141 -16.52 -3.39 10.46
C THR A 141 -16.03 -4.11 9.21
N MET A 142 -16.95 -4.60 8.36
CA MET A 142 -16.60 -5.24 7.09
C MET A 142 -15.92 -4.26 6.13
N SER A 143 -16.41 -3.02 6.03
CA SER A 143 -15.77 -1.96 5.22
C SER A 143 -14.36 -1.65 5.70
N PHE A 144 -14.19 -1.45 7.00
CA PHE A 144 -12.92 -1.18 7.64
C PHE A 144 -11.90 -2.31 7.42
N CYS A 145 -12.30 -3.57 7.63
CA CYS A 145 -11.45 -4.72 7.39
C CYS A 145 -11.08 -4.88 5.91
N THR A 146 -12.07 -4.71 5.01
CA THR A 146 -11.84 -4.83 3.56
C THR A 146 -10.88 -3.74 3.09
N LEU A 147 -11.05 -2.49 3.53
CA LEU A 147 -10.15 -1.40 3.20
C LEU A 147 -8.72 -1.71 3.66
N SER A 148 -8.52 -1.99 4.94
CA SER A 148 -7.20 -2.26 5.53
C SER A 148 -6.50 -3.46 4.88
N ILE A 149 -7.19 -4.58 4.72
CA ILE A 149 -6.59 -5.80 4.16
C ILE A 149 -6.33 -5.63 2.66
N SER A 150 -7.23 -4.95 1.92
CA SER A 150 -7.00 -4.63 0.50
C SER A 150 -5.73 -3.83 0.29
N GLN A 151 -5.47 -2.82 1.13
CA GLN A 151 -4.26 -1.99 1.07
C GLN A 151 -3.01 -2.81 1.38
N LEU A 152 -3.03 -3.64 2.44
CA LEU A 152 -1.92 -4.53 2.78
C LEU A 152 -1.57 -5.49 1.63
N VAL A 153 -2.58 -6.07 0.99
CA VAL A 153 -2.39 -6.96 -0.16
C VAL A 153 -1.94 -6.17 -1.39
N HIS A 154 -2.52 -4.98 -1.61
CA HIS A 154 -2.19 -4.12 -2.74
C HIS A 154 -0.74 -3.62 -2.73
N ALA A 155 -0.12 -3.47 -1.56
CA ALA A 155 1.29 -3.12 -1.42
C ALA A 155 2.22 -4.08 -2.19
N PHE A 156 1.86 -5.36 -2.32
CA PHE A 156 2.60 -6.31 -3.15
C PHE A 156 2.53 -5.97 -4.64
N ASN A 157 1.43 -5.38 -5.11
CA ASN A 157 1.32 -4.93 -6.50
C ASN A 157 2.28 -3.79 -6.81
N MET A 158 2.57 -2.93 -5.81
CA MET A 158 3.49 -1.79 -5.96
C MET A 158 4.96 -2.22 -6.06
N ARG A 159 5.30 -3.41 -5.57
CA ARG A 159 6.68 -3.90 -5.54
C ARG A 159 7.29 -4.04 -6.92
N SER A 160 6.54 -4.49 -7.91
CA SER A 160 7.03 -4.74 -9.26
C SER A 160 5.99 -4.40 -10.32
N ARG A 161 6.46 -3.84 -11.43
CA ARG A 161 5.65 -3.67 -12.65
C ARG A 161 5.43 -4.97 -13.41
N ARG A 162 6.28 -5.98 -13.16
CA ARG A 162 6.11 -7.32 -13.71
C ARG A 162 5.18 -8.11 -12.81
N SER A 163 4.51 -9.11 -13.39
CA SER A 163 3.65 -10.01 -12.62
C SER A 163 4.42 -10.63 -11.44
N LEU A 164 3.75 -10.71 -10.28
CA LEU A 164 4.31 -11.29 -9.05
C LEU A 164 4.73 -12.75 -9.22
N LEU A 165 4.24 -13.45 -10.25
CA LEU A 165 4.67 -14.82 -10.56
C LEU A 165 6.12 -14.91 -11.05
N TYR A 166 6.65 -13.81 -11.60
CA TYR A 166 8.04 -13.74 -12.09
C TYR A 166 8.99 -13.06 -11.10
N VAL A 167 8.45 -12.54 -10.01
CA VAL A 167 9.22 -11.87 -8.95
C VAL A 167 9.15 -12.74 -7.70
N ASN A 168 10.29 -13.03 -7.11
CA ASN A 168 10.31 -13.77 -5.85
C ASN A 168 9.73 -12.91 -4.72
N ILE A 169 8.54 -13.29 -4.23
CA ILE A 169 7.84 -12.58 -3.16
C ILE A 169 8.68 -12.53 -1.88
N PHE A 170 9.51 -13.55 -1.65
CA PHE A 170 10.34 -13.68 -0.45
C PHE A 170 11.57 -12.76 -0.42
N ASP A 171 11.91 -12.05 -1.51
CA ASP A 171 13.05 -11.12 -1.54
C ASP A 171 12.81 -9.90 -0.65
N ASN A 172 11.57 -9.54 -0.33
CA ASN A 172 11.24 -8.50 0.65
C ASN A 172 10.51 -9.09 1.86
N VAL A 173 11.30 -9.57 2.81
CA VAL A 173 10.80 -10.15 4.06
C VAL A 173 10.03 -9.12 4.91
N TYR A 174 10.39 -7.83 4.81
CA TYR A 174 9.73 -6.75 5.53
C TYR A 174 8.28 -6.57 5.07
N LEU A 175 8.02 -6.71 3.76
CA LEU A 175 6.66 -6.60 3.22
C LEU A 175 5.78 -7.79 3.64
N ILE A 176 6.35 -8.99 3.69
CA ILE A 176 5.66 -10.18 4.22
C ILE A 176 5.36 -9.98 5.71
N GLY A 177 6.35 -9.51 6.47
CA GLY A 177 6.18 -9.17 7.88
C GLY A 177 5.09 -8.11 8.10
N ALA A 178 5.06 -7.06 7.27
CA ALA A 178 4.03 -6.02 7.29
C ALA A 178 2.63 -6.59 7.03
N LEU A 179 2.48 -7.51 6.07
CA LEU A 179 1.21 -8.18 5.79
C LEU A 179 0.73 -9.01 6.98
N ILE A 180 1.59 -9.89 7.51
CA ILE A 180 1.23 -10.77 8.63
C ILE A 180 0.89 -9.95 9.88
N LEU A 181 1.75 -8.99 10.21
CA LEU A 181 1.53 -8.10 11.35
C LEU A 181 0.29 -7.24 11.17
N GLY A 182 0.08 -6.67 9.97
CA GLY A 182 -1.08 -5.84 9.66
C GLY A 182 -2.40 -6.62 9.77
N ILE A 183 -2.47 -7.85 9.24
CA ILE A 183 -3.65 -8.72 9.38
C ILE A 183 -3.87 -9.10 10.84
N PHE A 184 -2.82 -9.43 11.57
CA PHE A 184 -2.93 -9.76 13.01
C PHE A 184 -3.44 -8.57 13.82
N LEU A 185 -2.90 -7.37 13.59
CA LEU A 185 -3.34 -6.15 14.26
C LEU A 185 -4.79 -5.79 13.89
N GLN A 186 -5.18 -6.00 12.62
CA GLN A 186 -6.56 -5.78 12.18
C GLN A 186 -7.53 -6.75 12.87
N TRP A 187 -7.16 -8.01 13.00
CA TRP A 187 -7.92 -9.01 13.76
C TRP A 187 -8.05 -8.61 15.24
N LEU A 188 -6.95 -8.15 15.84
CA LEU A 188 -6.92 -7.72 17.24
C LEU A 188 -7.85 -6.52 17.55
N VAL A 189 -8.09 -5.65 16.57
CA VAL A 189 -8.99 -4.49 16.70
C VAL A 189 -10.46 -4.89 16.54
N VAL A 190 -10.75 -6.01 15.87
CA VAL A 190 -12.11 -6.40 15.51
C VAL A 190 -12.68 -7.47 16.46
N GLU A 191 -11.90 -8.47 16.83
CA GLU A 191 -12.42 -9.63 17.57
C GLU A 191 -12.57 -9.41 19.07
N PRO A 192 -11.61 -8.79 19.80
CA PRO A 192 -11.74 -8.62 21.25
C PRO A 192 -12.81 -7.58 21.62
N GLU A 193 -13.69 -7.95 22.52
CA GLU A 193 -14.85 -7.15 22.94
C GLU A 193 -14.47 -5.77 23.52
N PHE A 194 -13.33 -5.69 24.22
CA PHE A 194 -12.85 -4.41 24.75
C PHE A 194 -12.40 -3.42 23.67
N MET A 195 -11.93 -3.90 22.51
CA MET A 195 -11.56 -3.05 21.37
C MET A 195 -12.78 -2.54 20.60
N ASN A 196 -13.86 -3.31 20.58
CA ASN A 196 -15.08 -2.96 19.84
C ASN A 196 -15.67 -1.61 20.30
N SER A 197 -15.61 -1.30 21.57
CA SER A 197 -16.09 -0.02 22.12
C SER A 197 -15.21 1.16 21.67
N ILE A 198 -13.92 0.96 21.49
CA ILE A 198 -12.95 2.01 21.09
C ILE A 198 -13.06 2.28 19.59
N PHE A 199 -13.08 1.21 18.80
CA PHE A 199 -13.04 1.30 17.33
C PHE A 199 -14.43 1.29 16.67
N GLY A 200 -15.51 1.17 17.46
CA GLY A 200 -16.87 1.07 16.92
C GLY A 200 -17.04 -0.13 15.98
N THR A 201 -16.37 -1.24 16.28
CA THR A 201 -16.39 -2.48 15.53
C THR A 201 -17.31 -3.51 16.21
N SER A 202 -17.52 -4.63 15.56
CA SER A 202 -18.16 -5.82 16.11
C SER A 202 -17.42 -7.07 15.63
N ALA A 203 -17.34 -8.09 16.47
CA ALA A 203 -16.77 -9.37 16.08
C ALA A 203 -17.50 -9.93 14.86
N LEU A 204 -16.74 -10.41 13.87
CA LEU A 204 -17.26 -10.88 12.60
C LEU A 204 -17.45 -12.40 12.60
N ARG A 205 -18.56 -12.86 12.04
CA ARG A 205 -18.80 -14.29 11.80
C ARG A 205 -17.91 -14.80 10.65
N MET A 206 -17.68 -16.10 10.59
CA MET A 206 -16.88 -16.71 9.52
C MET A 206 -17.37 -16.35 8.11
N SER A 207 -18.69 -16.28 7.89
CA SER A 207 -19.25 -15.89 6.58
C SER A 207 -18.91 -14.44 6.21
N GLN A 208 -18.85 -13.53 7.18
CA GLN A 208 -18.47 -12.13 6.99
C GLN A 208 -16.98 -11.99 6.70
N TRP A 209 -16.13 -12.75 7.41
CA TRP A 209 -14.69 -12.84 7.11
C TRP A 209 -14.42 -13.39 5.71
N LEU A 210 -15.19 -14.37 5.22
CA LEU A 210 -15.06 -14.86 3.85
C LEU A 210 -15.33 -13.77 2.82
N TRP A 211 -16.36 -12.92 3.03
CA TRP A 211 -16.63 -11.77 2.17
C TRP A 211 -15.48 -10.76 2.22
N VAL A 212 -15.02 -10.40 3.41
CA VAL A 212 -13.89 -9.48 3.59
C VAL A 212 -12.65 -9.99 2.87
N MET A 213 -12.25 -11.24 3.09
CA MET A 213 -11.07 -11.82 2.45
C MET A 213 -11.22 -11.91 0.93
N GLY A 214 -12.39 -12.33 0.44
CA GLY A 214 -12.67 -12.41 -1.00
C GLY A 214 -12.56 -11.05 -1.68
N LEU A 215 -13.17 -10.01 -1.11
CA LEU A 215 -13.10 -8.64 -1.65
C LEU A 215 -11.69 -8.05 -1.55
N SER A 216 -10.98 -8.32 -0.47
CA SER A 216 -9.62 -7.80 -0.25
C SER A 216 -8.58 -8.38 -1.21
N LEU A 217 -8.83 -9.54 -1.80
CA LEU A 217 -7.92 -10.15 -2.78
C LEU A 217 -8.17 -9.65 -4.22
N VAL A 218 -9.29 -8.97 -4.49
CA VAL A 218 -9.62 -8.46 -5.82
C VAL A 218 -8.55 -7.52 -6.38
N PRO A 219 -7.98 -6.54 -5.63
CA PRO A 219 -6.93 -5.67 -6.14
C PRO A 219 -5.71 -6.44 -6.63
N LEU A 220 -5.34 -7.51 -5.93
CA LEU A 220 -4.23 -8.37 -6.36
C LEU A 220 -4.55 -9.03 -7.71
N ALA A 221 -5.72 -9.63 -7.83
CA ALA A 221 -6.13 -10.32 -9.05
C ALA A 221 -6.25 -9.38 -10.26
N VAL A 222 -6.83 -8.20 -10.07
CA VAL A 222 -7.03 -7.21 -11.14
C VAL A 222 -5.67 -6.64 -11.61
N CYS A 223 -4.82 -6.20 -10.69
CA CYS A 223 -3.50 -5.67 -11.05
C CYS A 223 -2.59 -6.74 -11.69
N GLU A 224 -2.69 -7.99 -11.25
CA GLU A 224 -1.96 -9.09 -11.89
C GLU A 224 -2.47 -9.40 -13.30
N ALA A 225 -3.77 -9.28 -13.53
CA ALA A 225 -4.34 -9.41 -14.89
C ALA A 225 -3.87 -8.26 -15.79
N GLU A 226 -3.87 -7.02 -15.30
CA GLU A 226 -3.38 -5.84 -16.05
C GLU A 226 -1.89 -5.97 -16.45
N LYS A 227 -1.04 -6.48 -15.56
CA LYS A 227 0.39 -6.68 -15.82
C LYS A 227 0.70 -7.73 -16.89
N ARG A 228 -0.28 -8.57 -17.24
CA ARG A 228 -0.13 -9.62 -18.27
C ARG A 228 -0.64 -9.21 -19.65
N LEU A 229 -1.42 -8.12 -19.72
CA LEU A 229 -1.93 -7.54 -20.97
C LEU A 229 -0.93 -6.52 -21.55
#